data_8d10f1939a7fef1e03d65fbf20f49618
#
_entry.id   8d10f1939a7fef1e03d65fbf20f49618
#
_cell.length_a   1.000
_cell.length_b   1.000
_cell.length_c   1.000
_cell.angle_alpha   90.00
_cell.angle_beta   90.00
_cell.angle_gamma   90.00
#
_symmetry.space_group_name_H-M   'P 1'
#
loop_
_entity.id
_entity.type
_entity.pdbx_description
1 polymer ?
#
loop_
_entity_poly.entity_id
_entity_poly.type
_entity_poly.pdbx_seq_one_letter_code
_entity_poly.pdbx_strand_id
1 'polypeptide(L)'
;MIVSYYSEEAYAAHVAQPGVQAVLVKGGKWDGLYKTLTAEGIDLSAYDYIWLPDDDIDTNGEAIETIFGMAYEHGLTVCQPSLTPQSYFSHFLLIQCAAFRLRYTNYIEIMVPCLSREVLLRALPLFKNTMSGFGLDYIWCRWPESGAFRCAILDEVAVFHTRPVGKHLKAAMTGAGLSAKGEEGELKEHFGLRGRVVPVAYAAIAADGTPVTGRYRIGRKMVAYWLENLTAFRDRGEAWRKAIQILKRQYVKKVEMTILKAREPA
;
A
#
# COMPACT_ATOMS: atom_id res chain seq x y z
N MET A 1 3.53 -19.18 -4.20
CA MET A 1 2.53 -18.08 -4.13
C MET A 1 1.29 -18.59 -3.41
N ILE A 2 0.68 -17.81 -2.51
CA ILE A 2 -0.61 -18.12 -1.89
C ILE A 2 -1.68 -17.28 -2.61
N VAL A 3 -2.78 -17.91 -3.05
CA VAL A 3 -3.88 -17.20 -3.73
C VAL A 3 -5.18 -17.45 -2.99
N SER A 4 -5.80 -16.35 -2.55
CA SER A 4 -7.13 -16.34 -1.94
C SER A 4 -8.19 -16.16 -3.02
N TYR A 5 -8.89 -17.22 -3.36
CA TYR A 5 -9.98 -17.18 -4.35
C TYR A 5 -11.31 -16.88 -3.67
N TYR A 6 -12.06 -15.94 -4.20
CA TYR A 6 -13.44 -15.65 -3.76
C TYR A 6 -14.50 -16.26 -4.70
N SER A 7 -14.11 -16.75 -5.89
CA SER A 7 -14.93 -17.45 -6.86
C SER A 7 -14.63 -18.94 -6.86
N GLU A 8 -15.66 -19.77 -6.72
CA GLU A 8 -15.55 -21.23 -6.82
C GLU A 8 -15.06 -21.69 -8.20
N GLU A 9 -15.53 -21.01 -9.26
CA GLU A 9 -15.12 -21.29 -10.62
C GLU A 9 -13.63 -21.01 -10.84
N ALA A 10 -13.14 -19.84 -10.40
CA ALA A 10 -11.73 -19.48 -10.48
C ALA A 10 -10.86 -20.41 -9.62
N TYR A 11 -11.33 -20.79 -8.44
CA TYR A 11 -10.64 -21.76 -7.58
C TYR A 11 -10.51 -23.12 -8.29
N ALA A 12 -11.62 -23.68 -8.80
CA ALA A 12 -11.61 -24.97 -9.49
C ALA A 12 -10.70 -24.98 -10.72
N ALA A 13 -10.63 -23.86 -11.45
CA ALA A 13 -9.77 -23.73 -12.63
C ALA A 13 -8.27 -23.70 -12.31
N HIS A 14 -7.86 -23.26 -11.10
CA HIS A 14 -6.47 -22.98 -10.80
C HIS A 14 -5.92 -23.70 -9.55
N VAL A 15 -6.75 -24.46 -8.81
CA VAL A 15 -6.34 -25.14 -7.57
C VAL A 15 -5.16 -26.09 -7.76
N ALA A 16 -5.01 -26.68 -8.95
CA ALA A 16 -3.92 -27.59 -9.28
C ALA A 16 -2.70 -26.92 -9.94
N GLN A 17 -2.67 -25.58 -10.00
CA GLN A 17 -1.57 -24.87 -10.65
C GLN A 17 -0.27 -25.03 -9.84
N PRO A 18 0.83 -25.50 -10.48
CA PRO A 18 2.12 -25.67 -9.80
C PRO A 18 2.63 -24.37 -9.17
N GLY A 19 3.15 -24.46 -7.95
CA GLY A 19 3.69 -23.29 -7.20
C GLY A 19 2.63 -22.37 -6.60
N VAL A 20 1.34 -22.72 -6.72
CA VAL A 20 0.22 -21.99 -6.11
C VAL A 20 -0.38 -22.80 -4.96
N GLN A 21 -0.43 -22.21 -3.78
CA GLN A 21 -1.25 -22.69 -2.67
C GLN A 21 -2.58 -21.95 -2.72
N ALA A 22 -3.62 -22.63 -3.16
CA ALA A 22 -4.94 -22.06 -3.38
C ALA A 22 -5.82 -22.23 -2.13
N VAL A 23 -6.48 -21.15 -1.71
CA VAL A 23 -7.47 -21.15 -0.63
C VAL A 23 -8.76 -20.51 -1.13
N LEU A 24 -9.91 -21.18 -0.95
CA LEU A 24 -11.21 -20.63 -1.31
C LEU A 24 -11.83 -19.93 -0.11
N VAL A 25 -11.97 -18.61 -0.17
CA VAL A 25 -12.55 -17.78 0.90
C VAL A 25 -13.46 -16.73 0.29
N LYS A 26 -14.75 -16.80 0.58
CA LYS A 26 -15.72 -15.77 0.18
C LYS A 26 -15.65 -14.58 1.14
N GLY A 27 -15.65 -13.37 0.62
CA GLY A 27 -15.64 -12.14 1.40
C GLY A 27 -14.89 -10.99 0.75
N GLY A 28 -14.61 -9.95 1.54
CA GLY A 28 -13.74 -8.86 1.12
C GLY A 28 -12.26 -9.22 1.17
N LYS A 29 -11.41 -8.36 0.62
CA LYS A 29 -9.94 -8.59 0.59
C LYS A 29 -9.39 -8.91 1.98
N TRP A 30 -9.65 -8.07 2.96
CA TRP A 30 -8.96 -8.14 4.26
C TRP A 30 -9.44 -9.28 5.15
N ASP A 31 -10.75 -9.47 5.27
CA ASP A 31 -11.30 -10.65 5.96
C ASP A 31 -10.91 -11.95 5.25
N GLY A 32 -10.91 -11.92 3.91
CA GLY A 32 -10.41 -13.03 3.08
C GLY A 32 -8.93 -13.33 3.35
N LEU A 33 -8.07 -12.31 3.40
CA LEU A 33 -6.66 -12.46 3.72
C LEU A 33 -6.45 -12.97 5.16
N TYR A 34 -7.22 -12.49 6.13
CA TYR A 34 -7.18 -13.04 7.48
C TYR A 34 -7.41 -14.55 7.48
N LYS A 35 -8.51 -14.99 6.87
CA LYS A 35 -8.87 -16.43 6.80
C LYS A 35 -7.84 -17.23 6.02
N THR A 36 -7.32 -16.69 4.91
CA THR A 36 -6.30 -17.34 4.09
C THR A 36 -4.99 -17.50 4.86
N LEU A 37 -4.48 -16.43 5.46
CA LEU A 37 -3.18 -16.43 6.14
C LEU A 37 -3.19 -17.16 7.49
N THR A 38 -4.38 -17.44 8.04
CA THR A 38 -4.56 -18.27 9.26
C THR A 38 -5.07 -19.68 8.96
N ALA A 39 -5.21 -20.05 7.68
CA ALA A 39 -5.65 -21.38 7.28
C ALA A 39 -4.60 -22.45 7.64
N GLU A 40 -5.07 -23.68 7.87
CA GLU A 40 -4.20 -24.83 8.11
C GLU A 40 -3.24 -25.04 6.92
N GLY A 41 -1.97 -25.29 7.23
CA GLY A 41 -0.92 -25.50 6.22
C GLY A 41 -0.30 -24.22 5.66
N ILE A 42 -0.71 -23.02 6.11
CA ILE A 42 -0.03 -21.77 5.79
C ILE A 42 0.99 -21.44 6.90
N ASP A 43 2.27 -21.54 6.56
CA ASP A 43 3.36 -21.21 7.47
C ASP A 43 3.99 -19.84 7.12
N LEU A 44 3.62 -18.80 7.85
CA LEU A 44 4.16 -17.46 7.68
C LEU A 44 5.59 -17.31 8.19
N SER A 45 6.09 -18.27 9.01
CA SER A 45 7.45 -18.20 9.56
C SER A 45 8.52 -18.41 8.48
N ALA A 46 8.16 -19.03 7.38
CA ALA A 46 9.03 -19.27 6.22
C ALA A 46 9.33 -18.00 5.38
N TYR A 47 8.66 -16.88 5.65
CA TYR A 47 8.77 -15.68 4.83
C TYR A 47 9.19 -14.47 5.66
N ASP A 48 10.10 -13.65 5.13
CA ASP A 48 10.50 -12.38 5.75
C ASP A 48 9.57 -11.24 5.34
N TYR A 49 9.04 -11.29 4.11
CA TYR A 49 8.13 -10.31 3.54
C TYR A 49 6.94 -10.96 2.87
N ILE A 50 5.80 -10.30 2.95
CA ILE A 50 4.56 -10.71 2.29
C ILE A 50 3.97 -9.52 1.54
N TRP A 51 3.76 -9.67 0.23
CA TRP A 51 3.12 -8.68 -0.60
C TRP A 51 1.64 -9.02 -0.78
N LEU A 52 0.75 -8.05 -0.54
CA LEU A 52 -0.70 -8.21 -0.51
C LEU A 52 -1.39 -7.33 -1.58
N PRO A 53 -1.16 -7.58 -2.88
CA PRO A 53 -1.77 -6.79 -3.94
C PRO A 53 -3.27 -7.04 -4.07
N ASP A 54 -3.99 -6.04 -4.65
CA ASP A 54 -5.34 -6.23 -5.16
C ASP A 54 -5.32 -7.14 -6.40
N ASP A 55 -6.47 -7.72 -6.75
CA ASP A 55 -6.63 -8.67 -7.86
C ASP A 55 -6.64 -8.00 -9.26
N ASP A 56 -6.54 -6.68 -9.30
CA ASP A 56 -6.49 -5.86 -10.51
C ASP A 56 -5.13 -5.14 -10.70
N ILE A 57 -4.09 -5.69 -10.11
CA ILE A 57 -2.72 -5.24 -10.30
C ILE A 57 -2.05 -6.06 -11.40
N ASP A 58 -1.71 -5.39 -12.49
CA ASP A 58 -0.89 -5.98 -13.56
C ASP A 58 0.60 -5.78 -13.24
N THR A 59 1.35 -6.89 -13.26
CA THR A 59 2.76 -6.97 -12.85
C THR A 59 3.42 -8.22 -13.46
N ASN A 60 4.72 -8.38 -13.24
CA ASN A 60 5.48 -9.54 -13.68
C ASN A 60 6.46 -10.04 -12.60
N GLY A 61 7.11 -11.19 -12.86
CA GLY A 61 8.03 -11.82 -11.91
C GLY A 61 9.20 -10.93 -11.53
N GLU A 62 9.80 -10.23 -12.48
CA GLU A 62 10.93 -9.30 -12.24
C GLU A 62 10.54 -8.15 -11.31
N ALA A 63 9.35 -7.58 -11.50
CA ALA A 63 8.81 -6.56 -10.61
C ALA A 63 8.62 -7.10 -9.18
N ILE A 64 8.11 -8.32 -9.04
CA ILE A 64 7.91 -8.95 -7.73
C ILE A 64 9.25 -9.20 -7.03
N GLU A 65 10.25 -9.70 -7.75
CA GLU A 65 11.61 -9.90 -7.22
C GLU A 65 12.24 -8.57 -6.79
N THR A 66 12.06 -7.50 -7.58
CA THR A 66 12.54 -6.16 -7.25
C THR A 66 11.88 -5.61 -5.99
N ILE A 67 10.56 -5.80 -5.81
CA ILE A 67 9.85 -5.37 -4.59
C ILE A 67 10.50 -6.01 -3.35
N PHE A 68 10.67 -7.33 -3.34
CA PHE A 68 11.26 -8.03 -2.21
C PHE A 68 12.73 -7.71 -2.01
N GLY A 69 13.50 -7.62 -3.10
CA GLY A 69 14.92 -7.25 -3.06
C GLY A 69 15.13 -5.87 -2.42
N MET A 70 14.39 -4.87 -2.85
CA MET A 70 14.46 -3.52 -2.29
C MET A 70 13.96 -3.47 -0.83
N ALA A 71 12.91 -4.21 -0.49
CA ALA A 71 12.44 -4.28 0.88
C ALA A 71 13.52 -4.82 1.82
N TYR A 72 14.23 -5.86 1.40
CA TYR A 72 15.33 -6.47 2.14
C TYR A 72 16.57 -5.55 2.19
N GLU A 73 17.04 -5.05 1.04
CA GLU A 73 18.23 -4.16 0.91
C GLU A 73 18.12 -2.95 1.84
N HIS A 74 16.95 -2.33 1.90
CA HIS A 74 16.72 -1.12 2.68
C HIS A 74 16.12 -1.36 4.07
N GLY A 75 15.95 -2.63 4.48
CA GLY A 75 15.40 -3.03 5.77
C GLY A 75 14.00 -2.43 6.01
N LEU A 76 13.17 -2.35 4.97
CA LEU A 76 11.85 -1.76 5.07
C LEU A 76 10.90 -2.68 5.82
N THR A 77 10.04 -2.11 6.64
CA THR A 77 8.98 -2.88 7.34
C THR A 77 7.64 -2.80 6.64
N VAL A 78 7.39 -1.68 5.97
CA VAL A 78 6.19 -1.46 5.14
C VAL A 78 6.60 -0.73 3.88
N CYS A 79 6.34 -1.32 2.72
CA CYS A 79 6.60 -0.63 1.45
C CYS A 79 5.52 -0.97 0.42
N GLN A 80 5.59 -0.31 -0.71
CA GLN A 80 4.79 -0.63 -1.88
C GLN A 80 5.54 -0.27 -3.15
N PRO A 81 5.33 -0.99 -4.26
CA PRO A 81 5.75 -0.50 -5.57
C PRO A 81 5.00 0.81 -5.89
N SER A 82 5.60 1.66 -6.67
CA SER A 82 4.90 2.81 -7.24
C SER A 82 3.86 2.35 -8.27
N LEU A 83 2.91 3.23 -8.58
CA LEU A 83 1.94 3.00 -9.64
C LEU A 83 2.40 3.65 -10.94
N THR A 84 2.19 3.00 -12.08
CA THR A 84 2.49 3.60 -13.38
C THR A 84 1.66 4.88 -13.61
N PRO A 85 2.12 5.81 -14.45
CA PRO A 85 1.35 7.02 -14.78
C PRO A 85 -0.02 6.75 -15.44
N GLN A 86 -0.21 5.54 -15.99
CA GLN A 86 -1.47 5.10 -16.60
C GLN A 86 -2.47 4.53 -15.59
N SER A 87 -2.02 4.24 -14.36
CA SER A 87 -2.82 3.62 -13.31
C SER A 87 -3.99 4.50 -12.86
N TYR A 88 -5.04 3.85 -12.40
CA TYR A 88 -6.00 4.48 -11.50
C TYR A 88 -5.38 4.60 -10.10
N PHE A 89 -5.57 5.69 -9.41
CA PHE A 89 -4.93 5.95 -8.11
C PHE A 89 -5.88 6.68 -7.14
N SER A 90 -5.70 6.45 -5.85
CA SER A 90 -6.34 7.23 -4.77
C SER A 90 -5.47 8.42 -4.35
N HIS A 91 -4.17 8.20 -4.30
CA HIS A 91 -3.19 9.19 -3.87
C HIS A 91 -2.11 9.40 -4.93
N PHE A 92 -2.02 10.61 -5.48
CA PHE A 92 -1.06 10.94 -6.54
C PHE A 92 0.41 10.80 -6.08
N LEU A 93 0.69 10.87 -4.77
CA LEU A 93 2.02 10.60 -4.22
C LEU A 93 2.55 9.21 -4.61
N LEU A 94 1.66 8.24 -4.85
CA LEU A 94 2.02 6.85 -5.14
C LEU A 94 2.41 6.61 -6.59
N ILE A 95 2.20 7.59 -7.46
CA ILE A 95 2.63 7.52 -8.87
C ILE A 95 4.15 7.57 -8.94
N GLN A 96 4.70 6.73 -9.80
CA GLN A 96 6.14 6.61 -10.05
C GLN A 96 6.81 7.95 -10.30
N CYS A 97 7.96 8.13 -9.67
CA CYS A 97 8.85 9.23 -9.92
C CYS A 97 10.27 8.67 -10.14
N ALA A 98 10.63 8.36 -11.39
CA ALA A 98 11.92 7.74 -11.70
C ALA A 98 13.15 8.65 -11.44
N ALA A 99 12.95 9.86 -10.90
CA ALA A 99 14.02 10.65 -10.32
C ALA A 99 14.57 10.04 -9.00
N PHE A 100 13.90 9.00 -8.47
CA PHE A 100 14.27 8.30 -7.24
C PHE A 100 14.27 6.79 -7.45
N ARG A 101 15.08 6.08 -6.66
CA ARG A 101 14.95 4.63 -6.45
C ARG A 101 13.78 4.34 -5.50
N LEU A 102 13.70 5.10 -4.39
CA LEU A 102 12.61 5.02 -3.42
C LEU A 102 12.39 6.37 -2.72
N ARG A 103 11.19 6.55 -2.19
CA ARG A 103 10.80 7.70 -1.36
C ARG A 103 10.29 7.23 -0.01
N TYR A 104 10.96 7.62 1.08
CA TYR A 104 10.46 7.37 2.44
C TYR A 104 9.23 8.24 2.72
N THR A 105 8.19 7.60 3.23
CA THR A 105 6.87 8.19 3.42
C THR A 105 6.26 7.81 4.77
N ASN A 106 5.25 8.56 5.19
CA ASN A 106 4.42 8.24 6.35
C ASN A 106 3.13 7.48 5.96
N TYR A 107 3.02 7.03 4.71
CA TYR A 107 1.78 6.46 4.19
C TYR A 107 2.05 5.41 3.12
N ILE A 108 1.56 4.22 3.33
CA ILE A 108 1.54 3.11 2.37
C ILE A 108 0.10 2.64 2.21
N GLU A 109 -0.37 2.61 0.96
CA GLU A 109 -1.78 2.34 0.64
C GLU A 109 -2.12 0.86 0.78
N ILE A 110 -3.38 0.58 1.12
CA ILE A 110 -3.94 -0.77 1.24
C ILE A 110 -4.04 -1.56 -0.08
N MET A 111 -3.82 -0.90 -1.21
CA MET A 111 -3.94 -1.51 -2.54
C MET A 111 -2.84 -2.53 -2.83
N VAL A 112 -1.58 -2.18 -2.55
CA VAL A 112 -0.40 -2.99 -2.94
C VAL A 112 0.68 -3.04 -1.85
N PRO A 113 0.34 -3.19 -0.55
CA PRO A 113 1.32 -3.15 0.51
C PRO A 113 2.19 -4.40 0.52
N CYS A 114 3.48 -4.22 0.75
CA CYS A 114 4.44 -5.23 1.11
C CYS A 114 4.84 -5.02 2.57
N LEU A 115 4.63 -6.01 3.39
CA LEU A 115 4.84 -5.95 4.84
C LEU A 115 5.96 -6.92 5.24
N SER A 116 6.82 -6.51 6.17
CA SER A 116 7.64 -7.48 6.88
C SER A 116 6.73 -8.43 7.67
N ARG A 117 7.20 -9.66 7.89
CA ARG A 117 6.47 -10.65 8.70
C ARG A 117 6.03 -10.08 10.06
N GLU A 118 6.91 -9.35 10.74
CA GLU A 118 6.63 -8.75 12.03
C GLU A 118 5.44 -7.79 11.98
N VAL A 119 5.43 -6.88 11.00
CA VAL A 119 4.32 -5.94 10.78
C VAL A 119 3.07 -6.66 10.35
N LEU A 120 3.17 -7.67 9.49
CA LEU A 120 2.02 -8.49 9.08
C LEU A 120 1.37 -9.19 10.28
N LEU A 121 2.14 -9.87 11.11
CA LEU A 121 1.61 -10.58 12.28
C LEU A 121 0.90 -9.62 13.25
N ARG A 122 1.41 -8.40 13.39
CA ARG A 122 0.74 -7.35 14.17
C ARG A 122 -0.54 -6.84 13.50
N ALA A 123 -0.56 -6.73 12.16
CA ALA A 123 -1.72 -6.26 11.41
C ALA A 123 -2.82 -7.31 11.30
N LEU A 124 -2.46 -8.58 11.29
CA LEU A 124 -3.36 -9.70 10.97
C LEU A 124 -4.65 -9.72 11.82
N PRO A 125 -4.64 -9.48 13.14
CA PRO A 125 -5.88 -9.40 13.93
C PRO A 125 -6.83 -8.28 13.47
N LEU A 126 -6.29 -7.20 12.88
CA LEU A 126 -7.07 -6.07 12.39
C LEU A 126 -7.73 -6.35 11.03
N PHE A 127 -7.28 -7.38 10.31
CA PHE A 127 -7.91 -7.80 9.06
C PHE A 127 -9.22 -8.53 9.31
N LYS A 128 -9.39 -9.09 10.50
CA LYS A 128 -10.59 -9.79 10.89
C LYS A 128 -11.78 -8.82 10.92
N ASN A 129 -12.86 -9.23 10.26
CA ASN A 129 -14.13 -8.47 10.21
C ASN A 129 -14.04 -7.09 9.54
N THR A 130 -12.98 -6.78 8.79
CA THR A 130 -12.95 -5.60 7.94
C THR A 130 -13.05 -5.99 6.47
N MET A 131 -13.92 -5.34 5.73
CA MET A 131 -14.11 -5.55 4.30
C MET A 131 -13.26 -4.60 3.47
N SER A 132 -13.22 -3.33 3.88
CA SER A 132 -12.51 -2.27 3.14
C SER A 132 -11.03 -2.17 3.50
N GLY A 133 -10.67 -2.46 4.74
CA GLY A 133 -9.35 -2.18 5.30
C GLY A 133 -9.02 -0.69 5.47
N PHE A 134 -10.01 0.20 5.28
CA PHE A 134 -9.80 1.64 5.44
C PHE A 134 -9.32 1.97 6.84
N GLY A 135 -8.23 2.73 6.91
CA GLY A 135 -7.56 3.08 8.15
C GLY A 135 -6.30 2.28 8.44
N LEU A 136 -6.13 1.08 7.86
CA LEU A 136 -4.88 0.31 7.98
C LEU A 136 -3.68 1.12 7.47
N ASP A 137 -3.86 1.85 6.39
CA ASP A 137 -2.91 2.78 5.78
C ASP A 137 -2.51 3.96 6.68
N TYR A 138 -3.29 4.22 7.74
CA TYR A 138 -2.98 5.26 8.73
C TYR A 138 -2.15 4.77 9.91
N ILE A 139 -2.04 3.45 10.09
CA ILE A 139 -1.48 2.87 11.31
C ILE A 139 -0.17 2.12 11.10
N TRP A 140 -0.01 1.29 10.07
CA TRP A 140 1.16 0.43 9.95
C TRP A 140 2.49 1.18 9.75
N CYS A 141 2.48 2.39 9.14
CA CYS A 141 3.66 3.25 9.10
C CYS A 141 3.97 3.95 10.43
N ARG A 142 3.16 3.73 11.47
CA ARG A 142 3.26 4.39 12.77
C ARG A 142 3.44 3.39 13.92
N TRP A 143 3.66 2.15 13.62
CA TRP A 143 4.03 1.18 14.63
C TRP A 143 5.51 1.31 15.03
N PRO A 144 5.91 0.83 16.23
CA PRO A 144 7.29 0.91 16.67
C PRO A 144 8.30 0.29 15.71
N GLU A 145 7.91 -0.80 15.05
CA GLU A 145 8.69 -1.52 14.04
C GLU A 145 8.91 -0.68 12.78
N SER A 146 7.99 0.26 12.50
CA SER A 146 7.95 1.12 11.32
C SER A 146 8.50 2.52 11.60
N GLY A 147 9.60 2.62 12.32
CA GLY A 147 10.25 3.90 12.62
C GLY A 147 10.73 4.66 11.37
N ALA A 148 11.48 5.74 11.58
CA ALA A 148 12.00 6.56 10.48
C ALA A 148 12.82 5.70 9.49
N PHE A 149 12.64 5.96 8.20
CA PHE A 149 13.30 5.26 7.09
C PHE A 149 12.97 3.74 6.97
N ARG A 150 11.79 3.34 7.49
CA ARG A 150 11.34 1.94 7.40
C ARG A 150 10.08 1.78 6.53
N CYS A 151 9.48 2.89 6.07
CA CYS A 151 8.32 2.88 5.20
C CYS A 151 8.63 3.64 3.91
N ALA A 152 8.44 3.00 2.74
CA ALA A 152 8.83 3.60 1.45
C ALA A 152 7.92 3.22 0.29
N ILE A 153 7.80 4.16 -0.67
CA ILE A 153 7.32 3.91 -2.03
C ILE A 153 8.54 3.56 -2.88
N LEU A 154 8.52 2.43 -3.56
CA LEU A 154 9.59 1.92 -4.41
C LEU A 154 9.39 2.46 -5.83
N ASP A 155 10.18 3.46 -6.24
CA ASP A 155 10.07 4.07 -7.56
C ASP A 155 10.86 3.32 -8.64
N GLU A 156 11.82 2.48 -8.24
CA GLU A 156 12.58 1.62 -9.14
C GLU A 156 11.69 0.56 -9.79
N VAL A 157 10.57 0.23 -9.16
CA VAL A 157 9.56 -0.70 -9.65
C VAL A 157 8.19 -0.05 -9.65
N ALA A 158 7.43 -0.23 -10.74
CA ALA A 158 6.05 0.24 -10.85
C ALA A 158 5.12 -0.88 -11.31
N VAL A 159 3.91 -0.89 -10.76
CA VAL A 159 2.84 -1.81 -11.15
C VAL A 159 1.67 -1.03 -11.75
N PHE A 160 0.85 -1.69 -12.54
CA PHE A 160 -0.29 -1.05 -13.21
C PHE A 160 -1.61 -1.44 -12.54
N HIS A 161 -2.28 -0.47 -11.92
CA HIS A 161 -3.63 -0.65 -11.40
C HIS A 161 -4.67 -0.42 -12.49
N THR A 162 -5.34 -1.48 -12.91
CA THR A 162 -6.09 -1.55 -14.17
C THR A 162 -7.52 -1.02 -14.07
N ARG A 163 -8.13 -0.99 -12.88
CA ARG A 163 -9.54 -0.64 -12.68
C ARG A 163 -9.75 0.65 -11.86
N PRO A 164 -10.87 1.37 -12.07
CA PRO A 164 -11.20 2.56 -11.27
C PRO A 164 -11.36 2.25 -9.79
N VAL A 165 -10.71 3.03 -8.93
CA VAL A 165 -10.68 2.84 -7.48
C VAL A 165 -12.07 2.87 -6.85
N GLY A 166 -12.37 1.87 -6.00
CA GLY A 166 -13.50 1.86 -5.07
C GLY A 166 -14.88 1.60 -5.66
N LYS A 167 -15.03 1.38 -6.97
CA LYS A 167 -16.32 1.22 -7.61
C LYS A 167 -17.03 -0.07 -7.17
N HIS A 168 -16.31 -1.19 -7.18
CA HIS A 168 -16.83 -2.50 -6.78
C HIS A 168 -16.96 -2.62 -5.25
N LEU A 169 -15.99 -2.15 -4.50
CA LEU A 169 -16.01 -2.17 -3.04
C LEU A 169 -17.23 -1.43 -2.48
N LYS A 170 -17.51 -0.23 -3.00
CA LYS A 170 -18.67 0.57 -2.56
C LYS A 170 -19.98 -0.16 -2.76
N ALA A 171 -20.17 -0.82 -3.91
CA ALA A 171 -21.39 -1.58 -4.19
C ALA A 171 -21.55 -2.78 -3.24
N ALA A 172 -20.46 -3.55 -3.05
CA ALA A 172 -20.44 -4.72 -2.18
C ALA A 172 -20.69 -4.34 -0.71
N MET A 173 -20.06 -3.29 -0.20
CA MET A 173 -20.27 -2.82 1.18
C MET A 173 -21.70 -2.29 1.40
N THR A 174 -22.24 -1.54 0.44
CA THR A 174 -23.64 -1.06 0.54
C THR A 174 -24.61 -2.24 0.59
N GLY A 175 -24.40 -3.27 -0.23
CA GLY A 175 -25.22 -4.50 -0.20
C GLY A 175 -25.12 -5.27 1.12
N ALA A 176 -23.99 -5.17 1.83
CA ALA A 176 -23.77 -5.79 3.13
C ALA A 176 -24.19 -4.90 4.32
N GLY A 177 -24.72 -3.69 4.08
CA GLY A 177 -25.04 -2.73 5.13
C GLY A 177 -23.83 -2.13 5.84
N LEU A 178 -22.63 -2.22 5.23
CA LEU A 178 -21.36 -1.75 5.76
C LEU A 178 -20.94 -0.41 5.14
N SER A 179 -20.04 0.30 5.81
CA SER A 179 -19.50 1.56 5.36
C SER A 179 -17.98 1.61 5.58
N ALA A 180 -17.22 1.86 4.53
CA ALA A 180 -15.78 2.04 4.62
C ALA A 180 -15.37 3.17 5.59
N LYS A 181 -16.19 4.23 5.68
CA LYS A 181 -15.98 5.30 6.68
C LYS A 181 -16.31 4.84 8.10
N GLY A 182 -17.26 3.93 8.28
CA GLY A 182 -17.56 3.31 9.56
C GLY A 182 -16.35 2.49 10.06
N GLU A 183 -15.86 1.57 9.23
CA GLU A 183 -14.67 0.76 9.55
C GLU A 183 -13.43 1.64 9.84
N GLU A 184 -13.20 2.68 9.02
CA GLU A 184 -12.14 3.67 9.28
C GLU A 184 -12.33 4.38 10.63
N GLY A 185 -13.58 4.73 10.97
CA GLY A 185 -13.94 5.39 12.22
C GLY A 185 -13.63 4.52 13.44
N GLU A 186 -14.06 3.26 13.42
CA GLU A 186 -13.82 2.28 14.48
C GLU A 186 -12.32 2.04 14.71
N LEU A 187 -11.56 1.87 13.62
CA LEU A 187 -10.13 1.69 13.69
C LEU A 187 -9.41 2.93 14.26
N LYS A 188 -9.85 4.12 13.86
CA LYS A 188 -9.32 5.38 14.42
C LYS A 188 -9.63 5.52 15.90
N GLU A 189 -10.82 5.17 16.32
CA GLU A 189 -11.19 5.20 17.74
C GLU A 189 -10.35 4.22 18.55
N HIS A 190 -10.18 2.99 18.04
CA HIS A 190 -9.35 1.96 18.67
C HIS A 190 -7.91 2.46 18.93
N PHE A 191 -7.30 3.16 17.98
CA PHE A 191 -5.95 3.71 18.11
C PHE A 191 -5.90 5.16 18.63
N GLY A 192 -7.01 5.77 18.98
CA GLY A 192 -7.08 7.16 19.44
C GLY A 192 -6.65 8.18 18.36
N LEU A 193 -6.84 7.85 17.07
CA LEU A 193 -6.45 8.69 15.96
C LEU A 193 -7.44 9.81 15.70
N ARG A 194 -6.92 11.02 15.45
CA ARG A 194 -7.76 12.18 15.08
C ARG A 194 -7.40 12.67 13.68
N GLY A 195 -8.42 12.96 12.92
CA GLY A 195 -8.26 13.52 11.57
C GLY A 195 -7.81 12.51 10.50
N ARG A 196 -7.22 13.00 9.43
CA ARG A 196 -6.68 12.21 8.32
C ARG A 196 -5.16 12.30 8.28
N VAL A 197 -4.49 11.18 8.05
CA VAL A 197 -3.07 11.18 7.68
C VAL A 197 -2.95 11.76 6.28
N VAL A 198 -2.08 12.76 6.12
CA VAL A 198 -1.77 13.33 4.80
C VAL A 198 -0.49 12.68 4.30
N PRO A 199 -0.55 11.96 3.16
CA PRO A 199 0.61 11.34 2.58
C PRO A 199 1.67 12.36 2.18
N VAL A 200 2.90 12.20 2.67
CA VAL A 200 4.07 13.04 2.34
C VAL A 200 5.32 12.17 2.22
N ALA A 201 6.22 12.53 1.29
CA ALA A 201 7.55 11.97 1.23
C ALA A 201 8.52 12.90 1.98
N TYR A 202 9.31 12.38 2.93
CA TYR A 202 10.17 13.20 3.78
C TYR A 202 11.67 12.98 3.57
N ALA A 203 12.04 11.84 2.98
CA ALA A 203 13.38 11.49 2.53
C ALA A 203 13.30 10.60 1.29
N ALA A 204 14.39 10.43 0.57
CA ALA A 204 14.43 9.58 -0.63
C ALA A 204 15.87 9.13 -0.92
N ILE A 205 16.00 8.12 -1.79
CA ILE A 205 17.23 7.79 -2.48
C ILE A 205 17.01 8.15 -3.95
N ALA A 206 17.85 9.02 -4.49
CA ALA A 206 17.79 9.43 -5.89
C ALA A 206 18.12 8.25 -6.83
N ALA A 207 17.83 8.37 -8.12
CA ALA A 207 18.10 7.34 -9.12
C ALA A 207 19.58 6.95 -9.22
N ASP A 208 20.49 7.87 -8.89
CA ASP A 208 21.95 7.65 -8.83
C ASP A 208 22.43 7.05 -7.49
N GLY A 209 21.51 6.69 -6.59
CA GLY A 209 21.81 6.13 -5.27
C GLY A 209 22.09 7.18 -4.18
N THR A 210 22.13 8.46 -4.49
CA THR A 210 22.42 9.51 -3.49
C THR A 210 21.25 9.75 -2.55
N PRO A 211 21.46 9.85 -1.21
CA PRO A 211 20.44 10.21 -0.27
C PRO A 211 19.95 11.66 -0.47
N VAL A 212 18.63 11.83 -0.50
CA VAL A 212 17.98 13.14 -0.60
C VAL A 212 17.18 13.39 0.67
N THR A 213 17.56 14.40 1.43
CA THR A 213 16.86 14.83 2.64
C THR A 213 16.10 16.13 2.40
N GLY A 214 15.05 16.33 3.19
CA GLY A 214 14.25 17.55 3.12
C GLY A 214 13.08 17.45 2.16
N ARG A 215 11.90 17.38 2.74
CA ARG A 215 10.62 17.19 2.01
C ARG A 215 10.35 18.22 0.90
N TYR A 216 10.87 19.44 1.05
CA TYR A 216 10.74 20.48 0.02
C TYR A 216 11.56 20.17 -1.23
N ARG A 217 12.80 19.71 -1.04
CA ARG A 217 13.66 19.28 -2.14
C ARG A 217 13.04 18.11 -2.88
N ILE A 218 12.53 17.12 -2.14
CA ILE A 218 11.85 15.96 -2.68
C ILE A 218 10.58 16.40 -3.44
N GLY A 219 9.74 17.24 -2.84
CA GLY A 219 8.54 17.76 -3.47
C GLY A 219 8.82 18.46 -4.81
N ARG A 220 9.84 19.30 -4.86
CA ARG A 220 10.26 19.97 -6.11
C ARG A 220 10.73 18.97 -7.16
N LYS A 221 11.56 17.98 -6.80
CA LYS A 221 12.02 16.94 -7.74
C LYS A 221 10.85 16.11 -8.27
N MET A 222 9.91 15.68 -7.41
CA MET A 222 8.71 14.95 -7.83
C MET A 222 7.90 15.75 -8.84
N VAL A 223 7.58 17.01 -8.51
CA VAL A 223 6.75 17.85 -9.36
C VAL A 223 7.43 18.15 -10.69
N ALA A 224 8.73 18.49 -10.68
CA ALA A 224 9.49 18.68 -11.91
C ALA A 224 9.42 17.46 -12.82
N TYR A 225 9.72 16.26 -12.28
CA TYR A 225 9.66 15.01 -13.03
C TYR A 225 8.27 14.75 -13.62
N TRP A 226 7.20 14.88 -12.83
CA TRP A 226 5.85 14.63 -13.33
C TRP A 226 5.38 15.65 -14.38
N LEU A 227 5.77 16.91 -14.23
CA LEU A 227 5.44 17.94 -15.22
C LEU A 227 6.21 17.76 -16.54
N GLU A 228 7.47 17.33 -16.48
CA GLU A 228 8.27 16.99 -17.66
C GLU A 228 7.71 15.75 -18.40
N ASN A 229 7.06 14.83 -17.66
CA ASN A 229 6.52 13.59 -18.19
C ASN A 229 4.99 13.54 -18.29
N LEU A 230 4.31 14.70 -18.40
CA LEU A 230 2.83 14.77 -18.44
C LEU A 230 2.22 13.94 -19.58
N THR A 231 2.93 13.72 -20.66
CA THR A 231 2.45 12.92 -21.80
C THR A 231 2.27 11.43 -21.46
N ALA A 232 2.94 10.94 -20.44
CA ALA A 232 2.82 9.56 -19.97
C ALA A 232 1.53 9.31 -19.16
N PHE A 233 0.86 10.36 -18.69
CA PHE A 233 -0.33 10.20 -17.86
C PHE A 233 -1.60 9.98 -18.69
N ARG A 234 -2.51 9.17 -18.14
CA ARG A 234 -3.83 8.93 -18.70
C ARG A 234 -4.67 10.21 -18.82
N ASP A 235 -4.64 11.07 -17.79
CA ASP A 235 -5.25 12.42 -17.79
C ASP A 235 -4.18 13.45 -17.39
N ARG A 236 -3.71 14.18 -18.40
CA ARG A 236 -2.67 15.21 -18.23
C ARG A 236 -3.13 16.37 -17.36
N GLY A 237 -4.40 16.75 -17.48
CA GLY A 237 -4.98 17.86 -16.72
C GLY A 237 -5.12 17.49 -15.25
N GLU A 238 -5.55 16.26 -14.95
CA GLU A 238 -5.56 15.76 -13.59
C GLU A 238 -4.16 15.67 -13.02
N ALA A 239 -3.21 15.07 -13.74
CA ALA A 239 -1.82 14.92 -13.31
C ALA A 239 -1.19 16.26 -12.95
N TRP A 240 -1.36 17.29 -13.80
CA TRP A 240 -0.88 18.65 -13.54
C TRP A 240 -1.45 19.21 -12.24
N ARG A 241 -2.78 19.17 -12.07
CA ARG A 241 -3.46 19.67 -10.86
C ARG A 241 -2.99 18.94 -9.60
N LYS A 242 -2.85 17.60 -9.68
CA LYS A 242 -2.41 16.77 -8.55
C LYS A 242 -0.95 17.01 -8.21
N ALA A 243 -0.06 17.18 -9.19
CA ALA A 243 1.34 17.52 -8.95
C ALA A 243 1.46 18.83 -8.16
N ILE A 244 0.74 19.88 -8.56
CA ILE A 244 0.73 21.15 -7.82
C ILE A 244 0.16 20.98 -6.39
N GLN A 245 -0.87 20.15 -6.22
CA GLN A 245 -1.41 19.86 -4.90
C GLN A 245 -0.40 19.14 -4.01
N ILE A 246 0.38 18.20 -4.58
CA ILE A 246 1.46 17.51 -3.83
C ILE A 246 2.51 18.52 -3.37
N LEU A 247 2.95 19.43 -4.24
CA LEU A 247 3.91 20.47 -3.84
C LEU A 247 3.39 21.25 -2.63
N LYS A 248 2.14 21.72 -2.69
CA LYS A 248 1.49 22.42 -1.59
C LYS A 248 1.46 21.57 -0.30
N ARG A 249 1.13 20.27 -0.41
CA ARG A 249 1.13 19.35 0.75
C ARG A 249 2.52 19.18 1.35
N GLN A 250 3.54 18.99 0.53
CA GLN A 250 4.93 18.86 0.96
C GLN A 250 5.44 20.10 1.72
N TYR A 251 4.94 21.30 1.40
CA TYR A 251 5.34 22.54 2.06
C TYR A 251 4.57 22.81 3.36
N VAL A 252 3.24 22.58 3.38
CA VAL A 252 2.35 23.05 4.45
C VAL A 252 2.06 21.96 5.48
N LYS A 253 1.92 20.71 5.07
CA LYS A 253 1.46 19.66 5.97
C LYS A 253 2.59 19.11 6.84
N LYS A 254 2.29 18.92 8.12
CA LYS A 254 3.19 18.23 9.03
C LYS A 254 3.28 16.73 8.64
N VAL A 255 4.46 16.16 8.70
CA VAL A 255 4.64 14.72 8.60
C VAL A 255 4.18 14.10 9.91
N GLU A 256 3.10 13.34 9.85
CA GLU A 256 2.61 12.61 11.01
C GLU A 256 3.30 11.26 11.11
N MET A 257 4.15 11.11 12.12
CA MET A 257 4.93 9.90 12.38
C MET A 257 4.92 9.54 13.89
N THR A 258 3.97 10.06 14.62
CA THR A 258 3.83 9.72 16.05
C THR A 258 3.56 8.22 16.17
N ILE A 259 4.44 7.53 16.89
CA ILE A 259 4.31 6.08 17.13
C ILE A 259 3.00 5.83 17.90
N LEU A 260 2.23 4.88 17.39
CA LEU A 260 1.00 4.42 18.02
C LEU A 260 1.33 3.45 19.13
N LYS A 261 0.82 3.74 20.32
CA LYS A 261 0.80 2.76 21.41
C LYS A 261 -0.43 1.87 21.20
N ALA A 262 -0.24 0.57 21.17
CA ALA A 262 -1.36 -0.35 21.25
C ALA A 262 -2.14 -0.02 22.54
N ARG A 263 -3.44 0.21 22.44
CA ARG A 263 -4.29 0.08 23.60
C ARG A 263 -4.40 -1.42 23.84
N GLU A 264 -4.05 -1.88 25.03
CA GLU A 264 -4.35 -3.25 25.41
C GLU A 264 -5.87 -3.44 25.24
N PRO A 265 -6.29 -4.59 24.69
CA PRO A 265 -7.72 -4.90 24.65
C PRO A 265 -8.24 -4.88 26.08
N ALA A 266 -9.30 -4.09 26.31
CA ALA A 266 -10.02 -4.04 27.57
C ALA A 266 -10.70 -5.37 27.87
#